data_c857479adaab326ceeb06cf0a0383ba6
#
_entry.id   c857479adaab326ceeb06cf0a0383ba6
#
_cell.length_a   1.000
_cell.length_b   1.000
_cell.length_c   1.000
_cell.angle_alpha   90.00
_cell.angle_beta   90.00
_cell.angle_gamma   90.00
#
_symmetry.space_group_name_H-M   'P 1'
#
loop_
_entity.id
_entity.type
_entity.pdbx_description
1 polymer ?
#
loop_
_entity_poly.entity_id
_entity_poly.type
_entity_poly.pdbx_seq_one_letter_code
_entity_poly.pdbx_strand_id
1 'polypeptide(L)'
;MNNREVMEYDVVIVGAGPSGLSAAIKLKQLSKENNKDLSVCVIEKGSEVGAHIVSGAVIETKALDELIPDWQTKNSPLKIKATNDKFLYLTETKSYKLPTPPQMHNKGNYIISLSDFTKWLAEQAEALEVEIYPGFSASEILFNEQDKVIGVATCDMGRLKDGTEGPNFEQG
;
A
#
# COMPACT_ATOMS: atom_id res chain seq x y z
N MET A 1 14.87 8.62 30.64
CA MET A 1 15.36 8.18 29.32
C MET A 1 14.20 7.42 28.71
N ASN A 2 13.67 7.91 27.58
CA ASN A 2 12.59 7.17 26.90
C ASN A 2 13.14 5.83 26.44
N ASN A 3 12.57 4.77 26.95
CA ASN A 3 12.98 3.40 26.68
C ASN A 3 12.21 2.89 25.44
N ARG A 4 12.25 3.66 24.34
CA ARG A 4 11.65 3.25 23.06
C ARG A 4 12.48 2.11 22.48
N GLU A 5 11.82 1.08 22.01
CA GLU A 5 12.45 0.05 21.22
C GLU A 5 12.85 0.63 19.86
N VAL A 6 14.05 0.32 19.39
CA VAL A 6 14.58 0.84 18.12
C VAL A 6 14.91 -0.33 17.21
N MET A 7 14.35 -0.27 16.01
CA MET A 7 14.66 -1.20 14.92
C MET A 7 15.39 -0.43 13.81
N GLU A 8 16.43 -1.03 13.25
CA GLU A 8 17.26 -0.40 12.23
C GLU A 8 16.99 -1.00 10.85
N TYR A 9 16.70 -0.15 9.87
CA TYR A 9 16.48 -0.50 8.47
C TYR A 9 17.18 0.51 7.56
N ASP A 10 17.61 0.05 6.38
CA ASP A 10 18.14 0.96 5.35
C ASP A 10 17.04 1.85 4.78
N VAL A 11 15.82 1.32 4.67
CA VAL A 11 14.66 2.05 4.15
C VAL A 11 13.41 1.75 4.97
N VAL A 12 12.75 2.80 5.43
CA VAL A 12 11.42 2.74 6.05
C VAL A 12 10.41 3.42 5.14
N ILE A 13 9.34 2.70 4.78
CA ILE A 13 8.23 3.20 3.98
C ILE A 13 7.01 3.35 4.88
N VAL A 14 6.39 4.52 4.86
CA VAL A 14 5.18 4.82 5.63
C VAL A 14 3.95 4.63 4.74
N GLY A 15 3.15 3.61 5.06
CA GLY A 15 1.91 3.24 4.39
C GLY A 15 2.05 2.05 3.44
N ALA A 16 1.34 0.96 3.76
CA ALA A 16 1.25 -0.25 2.95
C ALA A 16 0.12 -0.17 1.89
N GLY A 17 -0.07 1.00 1.29
CA GLY A 17 -0.92 1.17 0.12
C GLY A 17 -0.20 0.70 -1.16
N PRO A 18 -0.90 0.66 -2.31
CA PRO A 18 -0.30 0.23 -3.58
C PRO A 18 0.99 0.96 -3.94
N SER A 19 1.10 2.26 -3.63
CA SER A 19 2.29 3.06 -3.91
C SER A 19 3.48 2.63 -3.05
N GLY A 20 3.29 2.51 -1.72
CA GLY A 20 4.36 2.11 -0.79
C GLY A 20 4.84 0.69 -1.08
N LEU A 21 3.91 -0.25 -1.30
CA LEU A 21 4.24 -1.63 -1.63
C LEU A 21 4.96 -1.75 -2.98
N SER A 22 4.54 -0.98 -3.99
CA SER A 22 5.24 -0.96 -5.29
C SER A 22 6.67 -0.43 -5.15
N ALA A 23 6.88 0.60 -4.32
CA ALA A 23 8.22 1.12 -4.04
C ALA A 23 9.08 0.08 -3.32
N ALA A 24 8.54 -0.60 -2.30
CA ALA A 24 9.22 -1.68 -1.57
C ALA A 24 9.65 -2.83 -2.49
N ILE A 25 8.71 -3.32 -3.33
CA ILE A 25 8.96 -4.38 -4.31
C ILE A 25 10.10 -3.96 -5.25
N LYS A 26 10.01 -2.75 -5.82
CA LYS A 26 11.03 -2.27 -6.77
C LYS A 26 12.40 -2.10 -6.13
N LEU A 27 12.46 -1.59 -4.89
CA LEU A 27 13.71 -1.48 -4.14
C LEU A 27 14.38 -2.84 -3.92
N LYS A 28 13.62 -3.86 -3.50
CA LYS A 28 14.17 -5.21 -3.29
C LYS A 28 14.57 -5.88 -4.62
N GLN A 29 13.86 -5.63 -5.72
CA GLN A 29 14.27 -6.10 -7.04
C GLN A 29 15.62 -5.49 -7.44
N LEU A 30 15.75 -4.15 -7.33
CA LEU A 30 16.99 -3.43 -7.64
C LEU A 30 18.14 -3.83 -6.71
N SER A 31 17.85 -4.10 -5.44
CA SER A 31 18.82 -4.61 -4.47
C SER A 31 19.42 -5.95 -4.96
N LYS A 32 18.57 -6.89 -5.35
CA LYS A 32 18.98 -8.19 -5.91
C LYS A 32 19.77 -8.05 -7.22
N GLU A 33 19.30 -7.22 -8.16
CA GLU A 33 19.97 -6.96 -9.44
C GLU A 33 21.40 -6.39 -9.26
N ASN A 34 21.60 -5.57 -8.21
CA ASN A 34 22.88 -4.94 -7.92
C ASN A 34 23.73 -5.69 -6.87
N ASN A 35 23.32 -6.91 -6.46
CA ASN A 35 23.97 -7.70 -5.41
C ASN A 35 24.20 -6.91 -4.11
N LYS A 36 23.22 -6.09 -3.74
CA LYS A 36 23.19 -5.36 -2.47
C LYS A 36 22.18 -6.02 -1.54
N ASP A 37 22.51 -6.10 -0.27
CA ASP A 37 21.56 -6.49 0.75
C ASP A 37 20.96 -5.22 1.35
N LEU A 38 19.68 -4.95 1.02
CA LEU A 38 18.96 -3.78 1.47
C LEU A 38 17.80 -4.22 2.36
N SER A 39 17.84 -3.83 3.62
CA SER A 39 16.73 -4.03 4.55
C SER A 39 15.62 -3.00 4.30
N VAL A 40 14.40 -3.47 4.05
CA VAL A 40 13.24 -2.62 3.75
C VAL A 40 12.09 -2.97 4.67
N CYS A 41 11.56 -1.97 5.36
CA CYS A 41 10.41 -2.09 6.23
C CYS A 41 9.28 -1.17 5.74
N VAL A 42 8.05 -1.63 5.89
CA VAL A 42 6.83 -0.87 5.60
C VAL A 42 5.98 -0.84 6.87
N ILE A 43 5.70 0.34 7.40
CA ILE A 43 4.77 0.51 8.51
C ILE A 43 3.39 0.94 8.01
N GLU A 44 2.32 0.37 8.58
CA GLU A 44 0.93 0.64 8.19
C GLU A 44 0.08 0.90 9.43
N LYS A 45 -0.70 1.98 9.41
CA LYS A 45 -1.59 2.35 10.53
C LYS A 45 -2.79 1.44 10.69
N GLY A 46 -3.25 0.82 9.60
CA GLY A 46 -4.36 -0.14 9.63
C GLY A 46 -3.97 -1.41 10.36
N SER A 47 -4.93 -2.07 11.00
CA SER A 47 -4.73 -3.35 11.69
C SER A 47 -4.29 -4.48 10.75
N GLU A 48 -4.54 -4.33 9.47
CA GLU A 48 -4.05 -5.18 8.38
C GLU A 48 -3.87 -4.35 7.11
N VAL A 49 -3.07 -4.84 6.18
CA VAL A 49 -2.90 -4.20 4.87
C VAL A 49 -4.24 -4.18 4.13
N GLY A 50 -4.60 -3.00 3.60
CA GLY A 50 -5.86 -2.82 2.87
C GLY A 50 -7.11 -2.57 3.74
N ALA A 51 -7.01 -2.58 5.08
CA ALA A 51 -8.15 -2.38 5.98
C ALA A 51 -8.90 -1.06 5.77
N HIS A 52 -8.19 0.00 5.39
CA HIS A 52 -8.78 1.32 5.16
C HIS A 52 -9.22 1.54 3.71
N ILE A 53 -9.07 0.55 2.84
CA ILE A 53 -9.47 0.62 1.42
C ILE A 53 -10.86 0.01 1.27
N VAL A 54 -11.86 0.86 1.08
CA VAL A 54 -13.29 0.45 1.03
C VAL A 54 -13.88 0.47 -0.37
N SER A 55 -13.13 0.88 -1.40
CA SER A 55 -13.62 0.99 -2.78
C SER A 55 -12.93 0.01 -3.73
N GLY A 56 -13.66 -0.37 -4.77
CA GLY A 56 -13.08 -1.00 -5.94
C GLY A 56 -12.38 0.01 -6.85
N ALA A 57 -11.67 -0.51 -7.85
CA ALA A 57 -11.02 0.30 -8.87
C ALA A 57 -11.10 -0.40 -10.24
N VAL A 58 -10.85 0.38 -11.29
CA VAL A 58 -10.49 -0.17 -12.60
C VAL A 58 -9.01 0.12 -12.80
N ILE A 59 -8.22 -0.94 -12.98
CA ILE A 59 -6.76 -0.85 -13.11
C ILE A 59 -6.32 -1.10 -14.55
N GLU A 60 -5.44 -0.24 -15.06
CA GLU A 60 -4.64 -0.49 -16.25
C GLU A 60 -3.38 -1.26 -15.82
N THR A 61 -3.06 -2.35 -16.52
CA THR A 61 -1.99 -3.26 -16.09
C THR A 61 -0.59 -2.79 -16.40
N LYS A 62 -0.41 -1.73 -17.18
CA LYS A 62 0.91 -1.27 -17.65
C LYS A 62 1.97 -1.19 -16.53
N ALA A 63 1.65 -0.51 -15.43
CA ALA A 63 2.58 -0.38 -14.30
C ALA A 63 2.81 -1.73 -13.59
N LEU A 64 1.80 -2.58 -13.54
CA LEU A 64 1.90 -3.92 -12.97
C LEU A 64 2.73 -4.85 -13.86
N ASP A 65 2.58 -4.75 -15.20
CA ASP A 65 3.37 -5.51 -16.17
C ASP A 65 4.86 -5.15 -16.09
N GLU A 66 5.18 -3.88 -15.75
CA GLU A 66 6.55 -3.42 -15.53
C GLU A 66 7.11 -3.86 -14.17
N LEU A 67 6.29 -3.86 -13.13
CA LEU A 67 6.73 -4.18 -11.76
C LEU A 67 6.82 -5.68 -11.51
N ILE A 68 5.80 -6.44 -11.95
CA ILE A 68 5.67 -7.88 -11.74
C ILE A 68 5.24 -8.52 -13.08
N PRO A 69 6.14 -8.72 -14.04
CA PRO A 69 5.78 -9.18 -15.40
C PRO A 69 5.01 -10.51 -15.43
N ASP A 70 5.21 -11.36 -14.44
CA ASP A 70 4.60 -12.67 -14.27
C ASP A 70 3.36 -12.68 -13.34
N TRP A 71 2.76 -11.51 -13.06
CA TRP A 71 1.62 -11.36 -12.13
C TRP A 71 0.44 -12.29 -12.44
N GLN A 72 0.24 -12.64 -13.70
CA GLN A 72 -0.85 -13.54 -14.14
C GLN A 72 -0.70 -14.96 -13.59
N THR A 73 0.53 -15.41 -13.36
CA THR A 73 0.85 -16.73 -12.81
C THR A 73 0.89 -16.75 -11.28
N LYS A 74 0.90 -15.58 -10.65
CA LYS A 74 1.04 -15.39 -9.19
C LYS A 74 -0.29 -15.24 -8.46
N ASN A 75 -1.32 -15.90 -8.92
CA ASN A 75 -2.68 -15.88 -8.32
C ASN A 75 -3.21 -14.45 -8.03
N SER A 76 -2.90 -13.50 -8.91
CA SER A 76 -3.35 -12.11 -8.74
C SER A 76 -4.89 -12.01 -8.69
N PRO A 77 -5.44 -11.00 -8.01
CA PRO A 77 -6.89 -10.79 -7.95
C PRO A 77 -7.48 -10.19 -9.24
N LEU A 78 -6.68 -9.92 -10.27
CA LEU A 78 -7.12 -9.37 -11.54
C LEU A 78 -7.80 -10.46 -12.40
N LYS A 79 -9.09 -10.74 -12.14
CA LYS A 79 -9.85 -11.80 -12.82
C LYS A 79 -10.87 -11.26 -13.83
N ILE A 80 -11.41 -10.05 -13.61
CA ILE A 80 -12.55 -9.51 -14.36
C ILE A 80 -12.09 -8.37 -15.27
N LYS A 81 -12.10 -8.61 -16.58
CA LYS A 81 -11.79 -7.57 -17.57
C LYS A 81 -13.00 -6.67 -17.81
N ALA A 82 -12.77 -5.36 -17.89
CA ALA A 82 -13.72 -4.41 -18.39
C ALA A 82 -13.90 -4.61 -19.90
N THR A 83 -15.09 -5.03 -20.32
CA THR A 83 -15.39 -5.32 -21.73
C THR A 83 -16.16 -4.20 -22.42
N ASN A 84 -16.87 -3.37 -21.65
CA ASN A 84 -17.71 -2.31 -22.18
C ASN A 84 -17.87 -1.17 -21.17
N ASP A 85 -17.87 0.05 -21.68
CA ASP A 85 -18.14 1.27 -20.92
C ASP A 85 -19.48 1.86 -21.31
N LYS A 86 -20.20 2.40 -20.32
CA LYS A 86 -21.43 3.16 -20.56
C LYS A 86 -21.32 4.49 -19.83
N PHE A 87 -21.35 5.58 -20.58
CA PHE A 87 -21.46 6.92 -20.06
C PHE A 87 -22.92 7.37 -20.16
N LEU A 88 -23.55 7.63 -19.01
CA LEU A 88 -24.97 7.90 -18.93
C LEU A 88 -25.24 9.26 -18.29
N TYR A 89 -26.13 10.05 -18.92
CA TYR A 89 -26.76 11.21 -18.28
C TYR A 89 -28.06 10.74 -17.64
N LEU A 90 -28.20 10.93 -16.33
CA LEU A 90 -29.37 10.51 -15.57
C LEU A 90 -30.25 11.69 -15.21
N THR A 91 -31.57 11.51 -15.34
CA THR A 91 -32.59 12.39 -14.79
C THR A 91 -33.39 11.61 -13.74
N GLU A 92 -34.34 12.24 -13.07
CA GLU A 92 -35.17 11.55 -12.06
C GLU A 92 -35.87 10.28 -12.60
N THR A 93 -36.23 10.26 -13.88
CA THR A 93 -37.04 9.19 -14.47
C THR A 93 -36.43 8.53 -15.69
N LYS A 94 -35.34 9.05 -16.25
CA LYS A 94 -34.78 8.56 -17.53
C LYS A 94 -33.24 8.55 -17.49
N SER A 95 -32.65 7.67 -18.35
CA SER A 95 -31.22 7.65 -18.62
C SER A 95 -30.96 7.85 -20.11
N TYR A 96 -29.97 8.65 -20.46
CA TYR A 96 -29.53 8.92 -21.83
C TYR A 96 -28.08 8.47 -22.00
N LYS A 97 -27.83 7.62 -22.98
CA LYS A 97 -26.46 7.20 -23.30
C LYS A 97 -25.75 8.32 -24.05
N LEU A 98 -24.61 8.74 -23.54
CA LEU A 98 -23.71 9.69 -24.19
C LEU A 98 -22.46 9.00 -24.74
N PRO A 99 -21.75 9.60 -25.71
CA PRO A 99 -20.43 9.12 -26.12
C PRO A 99 -19.48 9.09 -24.93
N THR A 100 -18.80 7.97 -24.70
CA THR A 100 -17.78 7.86 -23.67
C THR A 100 -16.56 8.69 -24.07
N PRO A 101 -16.11 9.66 -23.26
CA PRO A 101 -14.90 10.41 -23.53
C PRO A 101 -13.68 9.46 -23.63
N PRO A 102 -12.71 9.72 -24.53
CA PRO A 102 -11.57 8.83 -24.74
C PRO A 102 -10.80 8.46 -23.46
N GLN A 103 -10.62 9.43 -22.55
CA GLN A 103 -9.91 9.23 -21.27
C GLN A 103 -10.69 8.37 -20.25
N MET A 104 -11.97 8.06 -20.53
CA MET A 104 -12.82 7.21 -19.68
C MET A 104 -12.99 5.80 -20.25
N HIS A 105 -12.26 5.45 -21.30
CA HIS A 105 -12.30 4.13 -21.89
C HIS A 105 -11.51 3.15 -21.03
N ASN A 106 -12.18 2.08 -20.57
CA ASN A 106 -11.60 1.06 -19.72
C ASN A 106 -11.52 -0.32 -20.40
N LYS A 107 -11.84 -0.41 -21.67
CA LYS A 107 -11.82 -1.68 -22.39
C LYS A 107 -10.43 -2.32 -22.33
N GLY A 108 -10.34 -3.51 -21.75
CA GLY A 108 -9.09 -4.23 -21.55
C GLY A 108 -8.48 -4.09 -20.16
N ASN A 109 -8.85 -3.06 -19.41
CA ASN A 109 -8.49 -2.89 -18.01
C ASN A 109 -9.20 -3.93 -17.13
N TYR A 110 -8.84 -4.01 -15.85
CA TYR A 110 -9.43 -4.96 -14.91
C TYR A 110 -10.23 -4.26 -13.83
N ILE A 111 -11.43 -4.79 -13.54
CA ILE A 111 -12.25 -4.39 -12.40
C ILE A 111 -11.76 -5.17 -11.18
N ILE A 112 -11.38 -4.50 -10.12
CA ILE A 112 -10.76 -5.11 -8.94
C ILE A 112 -11.36 -4.59 -7.63
N SER A 113 -11.25 -5.41 -6.57
CA SER A 113 -11.21 -4.93 -5.21
C SER A 113 -9.82 -4.34 -4.96
N LEU A 114 -9.74 -3.05 -4.66
CA LEU A 114 -8.45 -2.41 -4.40
C LEU A 114 -7.82 -2.92 -3.11
N SER A 115 -8.63 -3.27 -2.11
CA SER A 115 -8.17 -3.90 -0.88
C SER A 115 -7.48 -5.25 -1.15
N ASP A 116 -8.13 -6.15 -1.92
CA ASP A 116 -7.56 -7.46 -2.25
C ASP A 116 -6.31 -7.33 -3.11
N PHE A 117 -6.29 -6.36 -4.03
CA PHE A 117 -5.09 -6.06 -4.81
C PHE A 117 -3.93 -5.59 -3.94
N THR A 118 -4.21 -4.75 -2.94
CA THR A 118 -3.19 -4.25 -2.01
C THR A 118 -2.67 -5.36 -1.11
N LYS A 119 -3.54 -6.25 -0.62
CA LYS A 119 -3.13 -7.46 0.14
C LYS A 119 -2.22 -8.36 -0.71
N TRP A 120 -2.60 -8.60 -1.95
CA TRP A 120 -1.78 -9.40 -2.86
C TRP A 120 -0.42 -8.74 -3.15
N LEU A 121 -0.34 -7.41 -3.29
CA LEU A 121 0.93 -6.69 -3.41
C LEU A 121 1.80 -6.86 -2.16
N ALA A 122 1.19 -6.88 -0.96
CA ALA A 122 1.92 -7.12 0.27
C ALA A 122 2.54 -8.52 0.29
N GLU A 123 1.78 -9.55 -0.12
CA GLU A 123 2.32 -10.92 -0.28
C GLU A 123 3.51 -10.97 -1.25
N GLN A 124 3.46 -10.19 -2.35
CA GLN A 124 4.59 -10.11 -3.29
C GLN A 124 5.80 -9.39 -2.68
N ALA A 125 5.58 -8.37 -1.84
CA ALA A 125 6.64 -7.67 -1.14
C ALA A 125 7.30 -8.56 -0.08
N GLU A 126 6.51 -9.26 0.73
CA GLU A 126 6.99 -10.24 1.74
C GLU A 126 7.79 -11.38 1.09
N ALA A 127 7.37 -11.87 -0.08
CA ALA A 127 8.12 -12.86 -0.86
C ALA A 127 9.50 -12.36 -1.33
N LEU A 128 9.73 -11.04 -1.30
CA LEU A 128 11.01 -10.39 -1.54
C LEU A 128 11.74 -9.99 -0.26
N GLU A 129 11.29 -10.48 0.89
CA GLU A 129 11.86 -10.18 2.20
C GLU A 129 11.70 -8.70 2.62
N VAL A 130 10.57 -8.09 2.26
CA VAL A 130 10.12 -6.83 2.85
C VAL A 130 9.41 -7.15 4.15
N GLU A 131 9.78 -6.47 5.23
CA GLU A 131 9.08 -6.57 6.49
C GLU A 131 7.90 -5.59 6.53
N ILE A 132 6.70 -6.09 6.81
CA ILE A 132 5.49 -5.26 6.86
C ILE A 132 4.91 -5.31 8.28
N TYR A 133 4.71 -4.13 8.87
CA TYR A 133 4.21 -3.96 10.23
C TYR A 133 2.85 -3.25 10.23
N PRO A 134 1.74 -4.02 10.16
CA PRO A 134 0.40 -3.46 10.36
C PRO A 134 0.17 -3.05 11.82
N GLY A 135 -0.67 -2.03 12.03
CA GLY A 135 -0.96 -1.49 13.36
C GLY A 135 0.00 -0.38 13.81
N PHE A 136 1.10 -0.15 13.10
CA PHE A 136 2.10 0.85 13.45
C PHE A 136 1.89 2.16 12.68
N SER A 137 1.36 3.16 13.35
CA SER A 137 1.19 4.51 12.78
C SER A 137 2.44 5.33 12.96
N ALA A 138 2.95 5.96 11.90
CA ALA A 138 3.97 6.99 12.03
C ALA A 138 3.41 8.22 12.77
N SER A 139 4.15 8.73 13.75
CA SER A 139 3.79 9.93 14.53
C SER A 139 4.72 11.10 14.25
N GLU A 140 6.00 10.84 14.10
CA GLU A 140 7.02 11.88 14.02
C GLU A 140 8.18 11.44 13.11
N ILE A 141 8.73 12.40 12.36
CA ILE A 141 9.99 12.20 11.64
C ILE A 141 11.13 12.58 12.56
N LEU A 142 12.11 11.70 12.70
CA LEU A 142 13.28 11.92 13.54
C LEU A 142 14.42 12.52 12.73
N PHE A 143 15.06 13.54 13.31
CA PHE A 143 16.21 14.24 12.73
C PHE A 143 17.43 14.13 13.63
N ASN A 144 18.61 14.14 13.04
CA ASN A 144 19.85 14.27 13.78
C ASN A 144 20.21 15.76 14.00
N GLU A 145 21.35 16.00 14.67
CA GLU A 145 21.86 17.36 14.96
C GLU A 145 22.18 18.19 13.70
N GLN A 146 22.25 17.56 12.51
CA GLN A 146 22.49 18.20 11.22
C GLN A 146 21.21 18.31 10.38
N ASP A 147 20.03 18.22 10.99
CA ASP A 147 18.71 18.27 10.32
C ASP A 147 18.53 17.20 9.21
N LYS A 148 19.23 16.07 9.31
CA LYS A 148 19.02 14.94 8.41
C LYS A 148 18.01 13.98 9.01
N VAL A 149 17.09 13.49 8.20
CA VAL A 149 16.15 12.43 8.59
C VAL A 149 16.94 11.16 8.92
N ILE A 150 16.69 10.62 10.11
CA ILE A 150 17.33 9.40 10.63
C ILE A 150 16.33 8.30 10.95
N GLY A 151 15.03 8.58 10.89
CA GLY A 151 14.02 7.60 11.18
C GLY A 151 12.62 8.17 11.32
N VAL A 152 11.74 7.33 11.81
CA VAL A 152 10.33 7.63 12.09
C VAL A 152 10.01 7.05 13.46
N ALA A 153 9.37 7.84 14.32
CA ALA A 153 8.77 7.32 15.54
C ALA A 153 7.34 6.85 15.25
N THR A 154 6.93 5.77 15.88
CA THR A 154 5.55 5.27 15.82
C THR A 154 4.69 5.88 16.93
N CYS A 155 3.36 5.80 16.81
CA CYS A 155 2.46 6.16 17.89
C CYS A 155 2.49 5.11 19.00
N ASP A 156 2.19 5.55 20.23
CA ASP A 156 1.93 4.62 21.33
C ASP A 156 0.80 3.67 20.98
N MET A 157 0.95 2.42 21.36
CA MET A 157 -0.08 1.39 21.24
C MET A 157 -0.77 1.14 22.58
N GLY A 158 -2.01 0.60 22.55
CA GLY A 158 -2.73 0.22 23.74
C GLY A 158 -3.23 1.38 24.62
N ARG A 159 -3.30 2.62 24.14
CA ARG A 159 -3.98 3.71 24.85
C ARG A 159 -5.49 3.53 24.83
N LEU A 160 -6.13 3.76 25.97
CA LEU A 160 -7.58 3.77 26.11
C LEU A 160 -8.18 5.04 25.48
N LYS A 161 -9.52 5.02 25.29
CA LYS A 161 -10.25 6.15 24.66
C LYS A 161 -10.16 7.46 25.43
N ASP A 162 -9.88 7.40 26.72
CA ASP A 162 -9.66 8.56 27.60
C ASP A 162 -8.21 9.08 27.60
N GLY A 163 -7.33 8.43 26.83
CA GLY A 163 -5.91 8.79 26.68
C GLY A 163 -4.99 8.13 27.72
N THR A 164 -5.55 7.38 28.69
CA THR A 164 -4.72 6.67 29.70
C THR A 164 -4.09 5.42 29.11
N GLU A 165 -3.06 4.92 29.77
CA GLU A 165 -2.38 3.68 29.39
C GLU A 165 -3.26 2.47 29.72
N GLY A 166 -3.52 1.62 28.72
CA GLY A 166 -4.24 0.38 28.89
C GLY A 166 -3.33 -0.77 29.33
N PRO A 167 -3.89 -1.97 29.57
CA PRO A 167 -3.11 -3.13 30.03
C PRO A 167 -2.08 -3.64 29.00
N ASN A 168 -2.25 -3.28 27.73
CA ASN A 168 -1.33 -3.62 26.64
C ASN A 168 -0.67 -2.35 26.08
N PHE A 169 -0.38 -1.38 26.94
CA PHE A 169 0.30 -0.15 26.53
C PHE A 169 1.75 -0.45 26.17
N GLU A 170 2.13 0.00 24.99
CA GLU A 170 3.51 0.01 24.51
C GLU A 170 3.83 1.41 23.96
N GLN A 171 4.95 1.96 24.39
CA GLN A 171 5.41 3.26 23.91
C GLN A 171 5.99 3.11 22.51
N GLY A 172 5.45 3.89 21.56
CA GLY A 172 5.92 3.91 20.19
C GLY A 172 7.23 4.64 19.95
#